data_aa32f9311f359b26624af364a04e9c7a
#
_entry.id   aa32f9311f359b26624af364a04e9c7a
#
_cell.length_a   1.000
_cell.length_b   1.000
_cell.length_c   1.000
_cell.angle_alpha   90.00
_cell.angle_beta   90.00
_cell.angle_gamma   90.00
#
_symmetry.space_group_name_H-M   'P 1'
#
loop_
_entity.id
_entity.type
_entity.pdbx_description
1 polymer ?
#
loop_
_entity_poly.entity_id
_entity_poly.type
_entity_poly.pdbx_seq_one_letter_code
_entity_poly.pdbx_strand_id
1 'polypeptide(L)'
;MKFGRLATDGSVELEDRPAPLAGPGEVTVSLAECGVCGTDLEKARGNYRTAGILGHEPVGRIASVGTGVDGLKVGDRVFVHHHVPCYACEVCARGDLTFCPNYSKTNIDPGGFAETFRVPKENVDRHAVLPLAPNVDWDAGALLEPAGCALTAIHRVGLPDHATVFVLGLGPVGLLYARLVRSLGAAWVGGTEVAPRRREAAERGGIDVALDPRDTGAARRAVDRATAGHGVDLAVVATGHPAVVRSATELVRRGGTVNLFGLPESGSRLDVDLQVLYLNGIRIVPTYATTEPEIAEVHRRVASGTLALSDLVSHRIPLDRIAEAFRLAGRPDESVKVVVTGPSA
;
A
#
# COMPACT_ATOMS: atom_id res chain seq x y z
N MET A 1 -27.78 5.09 0.38
CA MET A 1 -26.44 5.37 -0.10
C MET A 1 -25.93 4.26 -0.98
N LYS A 2 -25.10 4.56 -1.94
CA LYS A 2 -24.45 3.59 -2.83
C LYS A 2 -23.13 3.09 -2.27
N PHE A 3 -22.81 1.83 -2.52
CA PHE A 3 -21.50 1.24 -2.19
C PHE A 3 -21.12 0.15 -3.20
N GLY A 4 -19.81 -0.04 -3.37
CA GLY A 4 -19.24 -1.08 -4.23
C GLY A 4 -19.26 -2.44 -3.56
N ARG A 5 -19.88 -3.43 -4.21
CA ARG A 5 -19.94 -4.83 -3.77
C ARG A 5 -19.28 -5.75 -4.78
N LEU A 6 -18.62 -6.77 -4.28
CA LEU A 6 -18.11 -7.85 -5.11
C LEU A 6 -19.26 -8.86 -5.37
N ALA A 7 -19.62 -9.03 -6.63
CA ALA A 7 -20.59 -10.04 -7.05
C ALA A 7 -19.95 -11.44 -7.09
N THR A 8 -20.76 -12.47 -7.16
CA THR A 8 -20.32 -13.87 -7.14
C THR A 8 -19.50 -14.28 -8.37
N ASP A 9 -19.68 -13.56 -9.48
CA ASP A 9 -18.92 -13.76 -10.73
C ASP A 9 -17.60 -12.97 -10.77
N GLY A 10 -17.27 -12.24 -9.69
CA GLY A 10 -16.07 -11.42 -9.58
C GLY A 10 -16.22 -10.00 -10.14
N SER A 11 -17.39 -9.63 -10.70
CA SER A 11 -17.64 -8.24 -11.07
C SER A 11 -17.84 -7.36 -9.84
N VAL A 12 -17.56 -6.06 -10.01
CA VAL A 12 -17.79 -5.06 -8.96
C VAL A 12 -19.00 -4.22 -9.38
N GLU A 13 -20.03 -4.25 -8.55
CA GLU A 13 -21.31 -3.62 -8.79
C GLU A 13 -21.64 -2.62 -7.69
N LEU A 14 -22.54 -1.69 -8.00
CA LEU A 14 -23.12 -0.81 -7.00
C LEU A 14 -24.38 -1.45 -6.40
N GLU A 15 -24.47 -1.36 -5.09
CA GLU A 15 -25.66 -1.74 -4.33
C GLU A 15 -26.14 -0.57 -3.47
N ASP A 16 -27.44 -0.46 -3.28
CA ASP A 16 -28.04 0.55 -2.41
C ASP A 16 -28.35 -0.03 -1.02
N ARG A 17 -28.04 0.72 0.03
CA ARG A 17 -28.47 0.43 1.40
C ARG A 17 -28.73 1.72 2.18
N PRO A 18 -29.42 1.67 3.34
CA PRO A 18 -29.47 2.81 4.26
C PRO A 18 -28.06 3.27 4.65
N ALA A 19 -27.86 4.59 4.78
CA ALA A 19 -26.60 5.12 5.28
C ALA A 19 -26.36 4.67 6.73
N PRO A 20 -25.14 4.26 7.10
CA PRO A 20 -24.84 3.87 8.46
C PRO A 20 -24.95 5.07 9.41
N LEU A 21 -25.36 4.80 10.64
CA LEU A 21 -25.36 5.79 11.73
C LEU A 21 -24.20 5.50 12.68
N ALA A 22 -23.58 6.55 13.24
CA ALA A 22 -22.57 6.41 14.25
C ALA A 22 -23.22 6.04 15.61
N GLY A 23 -22.87 4.88 16.15
CA GLY A 23 -23.17 4.49 17.52
C GLY A 23 -22.21 5.14 18.53
N PRO A 24 -22.37 4.85 19.84
CA PRO A 24 -21.44 5.32 20.86
C PRO A 24 -19.99 4.89 20.57
N GLY A 25 -19.05 5.84 20.56
CA GLY A 25 -17.65 5.62 20.28
C GLY A 25 -17.30 5.48 18.78
N GLU A 26 -18.27 5.59 17.89
CA GLU A 26 -18.10 5.42 16.43
C GLU A 26 -18.14 6.76 15.69
N VAL A 27 -17.65 6.78 14.46
CA VAL A 27 -17.86 7.89 13.52
C VAL A 27 -18.36 7.38 12.19
N THR A 28 -19.06 8.22 11.42
CA THR A 28 -19.27 7.99 9.99
C THR A 28 -18.47 8.99 9.19
N VAL A 29 -17.99 8.53 8.02
CA VAL A 29 -17.18 9.35 7.11
C VAL A 29 -17.85 9.36 5.75
N SER A 30 -18.08 10.55 5.20
CA SER A 30 -18.44 10.75 3.80
C SER A 30 -17.20 10.67 2.93
N LEU A 31 -17.20 9.80 1.95
CA LEU A 31 -16.06 9.55 1.08
C LEU A 31 -15.67 10.79 0.28
N ALA A 32 -14.39 11.13 0.29
CA ALA A 32 -13.78 11.96 -0.73
C ALA A 32 -13.11 11.09 -1.79
N GLU A 33 -12.13 10.29 -1.39
CA GLU A 33 -11.44 9.37 -2.29
C GLU A 33 -11.12 8.04 -1.60
N CYS A 34 -11.05 6.97 -2.40
CA CYS A 34 -10.51 5.67 -1.96
C CYS A 34 -9.66 5.07 -3.07
N GLY A 35 -8.42 4.71 -2.75
CA GLY A 35 -7.54 4.07 -3.69
C GLY A 35 -7.99 2.65 -4.06
N VAL A 36 -7.84 2.26 -5.34
CA VAL A 36 -8.00 0.87 -5.78
C VAL A 36 -6.66 0.15 -5.61
N CYS A 37 -6.64 -0.87 -4.75
CA CYS A 37 -5.46 -1.67 -4.45
C CYS A 37 -5.40 -2.94 -5.32
N GLY A 38 -4.19 -3.47 -5.50
CA GLY A 38 -3.99 -4.80 -6.08
C GLY A 38 -4.76 -5.90 -5.33
N THR A 39 -4.90 -5.78 -4.01
CA THR A 39 -5.68 -6.71 -3.18
C THR A 39 -7.18 -6.69 -3.55
N ASP A 40 -7.75 -5.53 -3.90
CA ASP A 40 -9.14 -5.45 -4.37
C ASP A 40 -9.29 -6.17 -5.71
N LEU A 41 -8.31 -6.04 -6.60
CA LEU A 41 -8.29 -6.76 -7.88
C LEU A 41 -8.17 -8.28 -7.68
N GLU A 42 -7.33 -8.72 -6.74
CA GLU A 42 -7.18 -10.16 -6.42
C GLU A 42 -8.44 -10.73 -5.77
N LYS A 43 -9.16 -9.95 -4.95
CA LYS A 43 -10.50 -10.32 -4.46
C LYS A 43 -11.48 -10.51 -5.62
N ALA A 44 -11.49 -9.58 -6.58
CA ALA A 44 -12.35 -9.66 -7.78
C ALA A 44 -12.03 -10.87 -8.67
N ARG A 45 -10.77 -11.32 -8.70
CA ARG A 45 -10.33 -12.54 -9.40
C ARG A 45 -10.60 -13.84 -8.64
N GLY A 46 -11.11 -13.76 -7.39
CA GLY A 46 -11.34 -14.93 -6.54
C GLY A 46 -10.07 -15.51 -5.87
N ASN A 47 -8.95 -14.83 -5.96
CA ASN A 47 -7.67 -15.28 -5.38
C ASN A 47 -7.53 -14.98 -3.88
N TYR A 48 -8.46 -14.23 -3.30
CA TYR A 48 -8.42 -13.82 -1.90
C TYR A 48 -9.67 -14.28 -1.15
N ARG A 49 -9.49 -15.05 -0.08
CA ARG A 49 -10.60 -15.71 0.66
C ARG A 49 -11.27 -14.82 1.73
N THR A 50 -11.22 -13.52 1.67
CA THR A 50 -11.91 -12.67 2.66
C THR A 50 -13.24 -12.17 2.15
N ALA A 51 -14.22 -12.04 3.07
CA ALA A 51 -15.54 -11.50 2.79
C ALA A 51 -15.48 -10.21 1.96
N GLY A 52 -16.45 -10.05 1.06
CA GLY A 52 -16.52 -9.09 -0.03
C GLY A 52 -16.43 -7.59 0.29
N ILE A 53 -15.71 -7.20 1.36
CA ILE A 53 -15.44 -5.81 1.70
C ILE A 53 -14.35 -5.29 0.76
N LEU A 54 -14.69 -4.22 0.01
CA LEU A 54 -13.81 -3.57 -0.94
C LEU A 54 -13.47 -2.15 -0.48
N GLY A 55 -12.28 -1.67 -0.89
CA GLY A 55 -11.79 -0.35 -0.53
C GLY A 55 -11.26 -0.29 0.90
N HIS A 56 -9.96 -0.05 1.03
CA HIS A 56 -9.26 0.01 2.31
C HIS A 56 -8.25 1.16 2.40
N GLU A 57 -8.28 2.06 1.42
CA GLU A 57 -7.47 3.26 1.35
C GLU A 57 -8.35 4.54 1.35
N PRO A 58 -9.37 4.67 2.24
CA PRO A 58 -10.32 5.77 2.16
C PRO A 58 -9.84 7.03 2.87
N VAL A 59 -10.17 8.17 2.26
CA VAL A 59 -10.13 9.51 2.86
C VAL A 59 -11.49 10.18 2.70
N GLY A 60 -11.81 11.08 3.61
CA GLY A 60 -13.09 11.78 3.52
C GLY A 60 -13.29 12.82 4.62
N ARG A 61 -14.56 13.18 4.81
CA ARG A 61 -14.98 14.10 5.88
C ARG A 61 -15.85 13.38 6.90
N ILE A 62 -15.61 13.63 8.17
CA ILE A 62 -16.48 13.13 9.22
C ILE A 62 -17.89 13.66 8.99
N ALA A 63 -18.86 12.77 8.79
CA ALA A 63 -20.26 13.07 8.55
C ALA A 63 -21.07 13.07 9.87
N SER A 64 -20.75 12.17 10.80
CA SER A 64 -21.33 12.15 12.14
C SER A 64 -20.36 11.61 13.19
N VAL A 65 -20.56 12.01 14.44
CA VAL A 65 -19.73 11.61 15.59
C VAL A 65 -20.66 11.05 16.66
N GLY A 66 -20.39 9.82 17.08
CA GLY A 66 -21.13 9.17 18.17
C GLY A 66 -20.74 9.70 19.55
N THR A 67 -21.58 9.43 20.56
CA THR A 67 -21.30 9.83 21.93
C THR A 67 -20.01 9.18 22.46
N GLY A 68 -19.20 9.94 23.20
CA GLY A 68 -17.95 9.45 23.80
C GLY A 68 -16.75 9.41 22.83
N VAL A 69 -16.85 10.03 21.66
CA VAL A 69 -15.70 10.25 20.77
C VAL A 69 -15.14 11.63 21.04
N ASP A 70 -13.86 11.70 21.39
CA ASP A 70 -13.16 12.96 21.68
C ASP A 70 -12.18 13.31 20.53
N GLY A 71 -11.91 14.61 20.33
CA GLY A 71 -10.90 15.12 19.43
C GLY A 71 -11.27 15.08 17.94
N LEU A 72 -12.44 14.55 17.59
CA LEU A 72 -12.96 14.49 16.21
C LEU A 72 -14.28 15.25 16.12
N LYS A 73 -14.50 15.96 15.02
CA LYS A 73 -15.75 16.73 14.77
C LYS A 73 -16.24 16.59 13.36
N VAL A 74 -17.53 16.80 13.16
CA VAL A 74 -18.16 16.83 11.83
C VAL A 74 -17.46 17.85 10.92
N GLY A 75 -17.13 17.42 9.71
CA GLY A 75 -16.43 18.22 8.70
C GLY A 75 -14.90 18.04 8.72
N ASP A 76 -14.31 17.44 9.75
CA ASP A 76 -12.87 17.15 9.76
C ASP A 76 -12.48 16.29 8.56
N ARG A 77 -11.37 16.67 7.92
CA ARG A 77 -10.76 15.87 6.85
C ARG A 77 -9.94 14.76 7.49
N VAL A 78 -10.21 13.51 7.12
CA VAL A 78 -9.59 12.36 7.75
C VAL A 78 -9.16 11.32 6.71
N PHE A 79 -8.07 10.61 7.03
CA PHE A 79 -7.77 9.27 6.53
C PHE A 79 -8.31 8.26 7.53
N VAL A 80 -8.73 7.07 7.06
CA VAL A 80 -9.21 6.00 7.94
C VAL A 80 -8.50 4.69 7.64
N HIS A 81 -7.83 4.14 8.66
CA HIS A 81 -7.25 2.80 8.59
C HIS A 81 -8.30 1.73 8.93
N HIS A 82 -8.46 0.76 8.06
CA HIS A 82 -9.53 -0.22 8.14
C HIS A 82 -9.29 -1.34 9.16
N HIS A 83 -8.03 -1.72 9.41
CA HIS A 83 -7.64 -2.76 10.36
C HIS A 83 -6.79 -2.21 11.49
N VAL A 84 -7.03 -2.68 12.72
CA VAL A 84 -6.23 -2.27 13.88
C VAL A 84 -5.85 -3.47 14.73
N PRO A 85 -4.60 -3.54 15.25
CA PRO A 85 -4.20 -4.56 16.22
C PRO A 85 -4.82 -4.27 17.60
N CYS A 86 -4.84 -5.26 18.50
CA CYS A 86 -5.37 -5.03 19.83
C CYS A 86 -4.41 -4.30 20.78
N TYR A 87 -3.13 -4.19 20.42
CA TYR A 87 -2.03 -3.60 21.22
C TYR A 87 -1.84 -4.20 22.63
N ALA A 88 -2.50 -5.34 22.95
CA ALA A 88 -2.51 -5.91 24.30
C ALA A 88 -2.13 -7.39 24.36
N CYS A 89 -2.12 -8.13 23.23
CA CYS A 89 -1.78 -9.54 23.22
C CYS A 89 -0.26 -9.78 23.11
N GLU A 90 0.18 -11.01 23.34
CA GLU A 90 1.59 -11.40 23.27
C GLU A 90 2.22 -11.09 21.89
N VAL A 91 1.46 -11.25 20.79
CA VAL A 91 1.92 -10.94 19.43
C VAL A 91 2.23 -9.46 19.32
N CYS A 92 1.34 -8.60 19.83
CA CYS A 92 1.56 -7.16 19.88
C CYS A 92 2.75 -6.78 20.77
N ALA A 93 2.91 -7.45 21.93
CA ALA A 93 4.02 -7.19 22.84
C ALA A 93 5.39 -7.53 22.23
N ARG A 94 5.43 -8.40 21.24
CA ARG A 94 6.64 -8.74 20.45
C ARG A 94 6.91 -7.79 19.29
N GLY A 95 6.02 -6.82 19.03
CA GLY A 95 6.12 -5.90 17.90
C GLY A 95 5.52 -6.41 16.59
N ASP A 96 4.94 -7.62 16.58
CA ASP A 96 4.33 -8.23 15.39
C ASP A 96 2.87 -7.76 15.19
N LEU A 97 2.65 -6.46 15.17
CA LEU A 97 1.34 -5.82 15.24
C LEU A 97 0.37 -6.26 14.12
N THR A 98 0.86 -6.35 12.89
CA THR A 98 0.05 -6.77 11.73
C THR A 98 -0.33 -8.25 11.74
N PHE A 99 0.28 -9.05 12.61
CA PHE A 99 -0.04 -10.46 12.85
C PHE A 99 -0.90 -10.68 14.10
N CYS A 100 -1.36 -9.61 14.74
CA CYS A 100 -2.30 -9.68 15.85
C CYS A 100 -3.58 -10.46 15.44
N PRO A 101 -4.05 -11.43 16.24
CA PRO A 101 -5.27 -12.17 15.93
C PRO A 101 -6.52 -11.30 15.78
N ASN A 102 -6.48 -10.07 16.30
CA ASN A 102 -7.57 -9.10 16.18
C ASN A 102 -7.49 -8.25 14.90
N TYR A 103 -6.33 -8.16 14.28
CA TYR A 103 -6.06 -7.24 13.16
C TYR A 103 -7.07 -7.42 12.01
N SER A 104 -7.30 -8.65 11.57
CA SER A 104 -8.22 -8.96 10.49
C SER A 104 -9.71 -9.00 10.88
N LYS A 105 -10.03 -8.84 12.18
CA LYS A 105 -11.40 -8.84 12.69
C LYS A 105 -12.05 -7.46 12.68
N THR A 106 -11.24 -6.41 12.69
CA THR A 106 -11.73 -5.03 12.56
C THR A 106 -11.86 -4.67 11.08
N ASN A 107 -12.85 -3.86 10.75
CA ASN A 107 -12.98 -3.26 9.43
C ASN A 107 -14.01 -2.12 9.46
N ILE A 108 -13.92 -1.23 8.47
CA ILE A 108 -14.94 -0.21 8.20
C ILE A 108 -16.15 -0.84 7.50
N ASP A 109 -17.34 -0.30 7.68
CA ASP A 109 -18.59 -0.86 7.16
C ASP A 109 -19.31 0.13 6.23
N PRO A 110 -19.56 -0.26 4.96
CA PRO A 110 -19.38 -1.54 4.25
C PRO A 110 -18.03 -1.73 3.62
N GLY A 111 -17.11 -0.78 3.76
CA GLY A 111 -15.84 -0.64 3.08
C GLY A 111 -15.67 0.77 2.54
N GLY A 112 -14.47 1.08 2.03
CA GLY A 112 -14.13 2.44 1.58
C GLY A 112 -14.75 2.86 0.25
N PHE A 113 -15.20 1.92 -0.58
CA PHE A 113 -15.94 2.27 -1.80
C PHE A 113 -17.43 2.45 -1.51
N ALA A 114 -17.77 3.43 -0.67
CA ALA A 114 -19.14 3.76 -0.29
C ALA A 114 -19.30 5.27 -0.15
N GLU A 115 -20.46 5.82 -0.50
CA GLU A 115 -20.74 7.26 -0.30
C GLU A 115 -20.52 7.69 1.15
N THR A 116 -20.84 6.79 2.09
CA THR A 116 -20.61 6.97 3.52
C THR A 116 -20.27 5.61 4.14
N PHE A 117 -19.28 5.56 5.01
CA PHE A 117 -18.93 4.35 5.74
C PHE A 117 -18.81 4.63 7.23
N ARG A 118 -19.05 3.62 8.04
CA ARG A 118 -18.93 3.65 9.48
C ARG A 118 -17.56 3.14 9.91
N VAL A 119 -16.98 3.82 10.88
CA VAL A 119 -15.73 3.43 11.54
C VAL A 119 -16.08 2.91 12.93
N PRO A 120 -15.85 1.62 13.22
CA PRO A 120 -16.20 1.04 14.51
C PRO A 120 -15.41 1.68 15.67
N LYS A 121 -16.01 1.64 16.86
CA LYS A 121 -15.40 2.16 18.10
C LYS A 121 -13.97 1.66 18.30
N GLU A 122 -13.72 0.38 18.04
CA GLU A 122 -12.39 -0.21 18.19
C GLU A 122 -11.32 0.45 17.31
N ASN A 123 -11.67 0.82 16.08
CA ASN A 123 -10.78 1.57 15.18
C ASN A 123 -10.60 3.02 15.67
N VAL A 124 -11.67 3.67 16.14
CA VAL A 124 -11.60 5.04 16.69
C VAL A 124 -10.71 5.08 17.93
N ASP A 125 -10.92 4.18 18.88
CA ASP A 125 -10.15 4.10 20.14
C ASP A 125 -8.64 3.87 19.90
N ARG A 126 -8.28 3.26 18.77
CA ARG A 126 -6.88 2.94 18.39
C ARG A 126 -6.30 3.92 17.38
N HIS A 127 -6.89 5.11 17.26
CA HIS A 127 -6.40 6.20 16.41
C HIS A 127 -6.34 5.87 14.93
N ALA A 128 -7.19 4.95 14.44
CA ALA A 128 -7.29 4.63 13.01
C ALA A 128 -7.95 5.76 12.19
N VAL A 129 -8.58 6.74 12.84
CA VAL A 129 -9.10 7.96 12.21
C VAL A 129 -8.05 9.06 12.37
N LEU A 130 -7.30 9.32 11.33
CA LEU A 130 -6.19 10.30 11.34
C LEU A 130 -6.65 11.62 10.69
N PRO A 131 -6.72 12.73 11.42
CA PRO A 131 -6.96 14.04 10.84
C PRO A 131 -5.86 14.42 9.84
N LEU A 132 -6.26 14.83 8.63
CA LEU A 132 -5.32 15.25 7.60
C LEU A 132 -4.88 16.70 7.82
N ALA A 133 -3.59 16.95 7.68
CA ALA A 133 -3.06 18.31 7.67
C ALA A 133 -3.67 19.13 6.52
N PRO A 134 -3.86 20.45 6.66
CA PRO A 134 -4.53 21.29 5.66
C PRO A 134 -3.92 21.23 4.26
N ASN A 135 -2.60 21.04 4.17
CA ASN A 135 -1.84 20.97 2.93
C ASN A 135 -1.70 19.56 2.33
N VAL A 136 -2.27 18.54 2.97
CA VAL A 136 -2.36 17.18 2.40
C VAL A 136 -3.63 17.10 1.59
N ASP A 137 -3.52 16.94 0.27
CA ASP A 137 -4.66 16.75 -0.62
C ASP A 137 -5.28 15.34 -0.48
N TRP A 138 -6.40 15.10 -1.17
CA TRP A 138 -7.08 13.82 -1.09
C TRP A 138 -6.27 12.69 -1.73
N ASP A 139 -5.60 12.98 -2.86
CA ASP A 139 -4.76 12.01 -3.56
C ASP A 139 -3.63 11.47 -2.67
N ALA A 140 -2.89 12.37 -2.00
CA ALA A 140 -1.86 11.96 -1.05
C ALA A 140 -2.46 11.22 0.14
N GLY A 141 -3.61 11.68 0.62
CA GLY A 141 -4.35 11.03 1.70
C GLY A 141 -4.73 9.59 1.38
N ALA A 142 -5.26 9.33 0.18
CA ALA A 142 -5.62 7.98 -0.27
C ALA A 142 -4.41 7.05 -0.48
N LEU A 143 -3.19 7.60 -0.49
CA LEU A 143 -1.95 6.83 -0.60
C LEU A 143 -1.25 6.58 0.74
N LEU A 144 -1.82 7.05 1.87
CA LEU A 144 -1.19 6.89 3.19
C LEU A 144 -1.12 5.43 3.63
N GLU A 145 -2.18 4.64 3.38
CA GLU A 145 -2.18 3.22 3.74
C GLU A 145 -1.12 2.43 2.96
N PRO A 146 -1.10 2.43 1.62
CA PRO A 146 -0.11 1.66 0.89
C PRO A 146 1.33 2.19 1.09
N ALA A 147 1.52 3.48 1.35
CA ALA A 147 2.82 4.02 1.74
C ALA A 147 3.20 3.59 3.17
N GLY A 148 2.23 3.51 4.09
CA GLY A 148 2.41 2.91 5.41
C GLY A 148 2.88 1.46 5.33
N CYS A 149 2.29 0.65 4.45
CA CYS A 149 2.74 -0.73 4.19
C CYS A 149 4.21 -0.77 3.75
N ALA A 150 4.62 0.12 2.86
CA ALA A 150 6.01 0.22 2.43
C ALA A 150 6.93 0.65 3.58
N LEU A 151 6.51 1.58 4.44
CA LEU A 151 7.30 2.01 5.60
C LEU A 151 7.43 0.89 6.64
N THR A 152 6.35 0.16 6.94
CA THR A 152 6.38 -1.04 7.80
C THR A 152 7.40 -2.06 7.28
N ALA A 153 7.41 -2.27 5.95
CA ALA A 153 8.36 -3.19 5.32
C ALA A 153 9.81 -2.69 5.47
N ILE A 154 10.05 -1.39 5.28
CA ILE A 154 11.38 -0.77 5.45
C ILE A 154 11.87 -0.90 6.89
N HIS A 155 11.02 -0.63 7.88
CA HIS A 155 11.35 -0.81 9.30
C HIS A 155 11.70 -2.28 9.62
N ARG A 156 10.93 -3.24 9.09
CA ARG A 156 11.13 -4.67 9.36
C ARG A 156 12.42 -5.23 8.73
N VAL A 157 12.83 -4.75 7.56
CA VAL A 157 14.08 -5.18 6.92
C VAL A 157 15.31 -4.48 7.50
N GLY A 158 15.15 -3.30 8.05
CA GLY A 158 16.23 -2.45 8.54
C GLY A 158 17.03 -1.86 7.36
N LEU A 159 16.69 -0.63 6.94
CA LEU A 159 17.39 0.06 5.86
C LEU A 159 18.71 0.65 6.38
N PRO A 160 19.87 0.28 5.84
CA PRO A 160 21.14 0.93 6.20
C PRO A 160 21.17 2.40 5.75
N ASP A 161 21.98 3.22 6.40
CA ASP A 161 22.29 4.56 5.92
C ASP A 161 22.92 4.50 4.53
N HIS A 162 22.53 5.43 3.65
CA HIS A 162 23.02 5.49 2.27
C HIS A 162 22.82 4.17 1.49
N ALA A 163 21.77 3.41 1.80
CA ALA A 163 21.49 2.13 1.15
C ALA A 163 21.39 2.25 -0.36
N THR A 164 21.79 1.18 -1.04
CA THR A 164 21.46 0.91 -2.44
C THR A 164 20.27 -0.01 -2.51
N VAL A 165 19.22 0.38 -3.26
CA VAL A 165 17.94 -0.34 -3.31
C VAL A 165 17.54 -0.64 -4.74
N PHE A 166 17.05 -1.85 -5.00
CA PHE A 166 16.50 -2.21 -6.31
C PHE A 166 15.08 -2.78 -6.17
N VAL A 167 14.11 -2.13 -6.84
CA VAL A 167 12.70 -2.50 -6.76
C VAL A 167 12.27 -3.27 -8.00
N LEU A 168 11.87 -4.52 -7.83
CA LEU A 168 11.36 -5.37 -8.90
C LEU A 168 9.84 -5.26 -8.93
N GLY A 169 9.35 -4.49 -9.91
CA GLY A 169 7.96 -4.08 -10.07
C GLY A 169 7.72 -2.65 -9.57
N LEU A 170 7.76 -1.66 -10.48
CA LEU A 170 7.47 -0.25 -10.20
C LEU A 170 5.98 0.07 -10.45
N GLY A 171 5.09 -0.85 -10.02
CA GLY A 171 3.67 -0.58 -9.87
C GLY A 171 3.41 0.43 -8.75
N PRO A 172 2.14 0.75 -8.41
CA PRO A 172 1.83 1.78 -7.39
C PRO A 172 2.60 1.60 -6.09
N VAL A 173 2.61 0.39 -5.51
CA VAL A 173 3.31 0.11 -4.24
C VAL A 173 4.83 0.11 -4.38
N GLY A 174 5.37 -0.35 -5.52
CA GLY A 174 6.81 -0.28 -5.78
C GLY A 174 7.31 1.16 -5.93
N LEU A 175 6.52 2.04 -6.56
CA LEU A 175 6.80 3.47 -6.66
C LEU A 175 6.76 4.15 -5.29
N LEU A 176 5.78 3.82 -4.45
CA LEU A 176 5.70 4.31 -3.07
C LEU A 176 6.92 3.87 -2.25
N TYR A 177 7.30 2.60 -2.36
CA TYR A 177 8.48 2.06 -1.69
C TYR A 177 9.75 2.79 -2.12
N ALA A 178 9.94 2.98 -3.43
CA ALA A 178 11.12 3.66 -3.99
C ALA A 178 11.22 5.13 -3.51
N ARG A 179 10.10 5.86 -3.48
CA ARG A 179 10.05 7.23 -2.95
C ARG A 179 10.35 7.29 -1.45
N LEU A 180 9.82 6.35 -0.69
CA LEU A 180 10.08 6.27 0.75
C LEU A 180 11.56 6.01 1.05
N VAL A 181 12.19 5.00 0.44
CA VAL A 181 13.62 4.74 0.68
C VAL A 181 14.48 5.92 0.26
N ARG A 182 14.12 6.63 -0.80
CA ARG A 182 14.79 7.88 -1.21
C ARG A 182 14.63 8.97 -0.14
N SER A 183 13.43 9.18 0.39
CA SER A 183 13.15 10.15 1.45
C SER A 183 13.85 9.81 2.78
N LEU A 184 14.25 8.55 2.95
CA LEU A 184 15.00 8.02 4.09
C LEU A 184 16.52 8.01 3.86
N GLY A 185 17.00 8.57 2.73
CA GLY A 185 18.43 8.76 2.49
C GLY A 185 19.13 7.64 1.72
N ALA A 186 18.38 6.78 1.00
CA ALA A 186 19.00 5.81 0.09
C ALA A 186 19.89 6.53 -0.95
N ALA A 187 21.12 6.06 -1.12
CA ALA A 187 22.09 6.68 -2.01
C ALA A 187 21.77 6.39 -3.49
N TRP A 188 21.22 5.24 -3.77
CA TRP A 188 20.81 4.83 -5.12
C TRP A 188 19.55 3.98 -5.09
N VAL A 189 18.62 4.26 -6.01
CA VAL A 189 17.36 3.52 -6.16
C VAL A 189 17.13 3.22 -7.62
N GLY A 190 17.17 1.94 -7.98
CA GLY A 190 16.80 1.45 -9.31
C GLY A 190 15.58 0.55 -9.27
N GLY A 191 15.06 0.21 -10.44
CA GLY A 191 13.97 -0.77 -10.49
C GLY A 191 13.61 -1.23 -11.89
N THR A 192 12.68 -2.20 -11.94
CA THR A 192 12.14 -2.74 -13.21
C THR A 192 10.62 -2.63 -13.25
N GLU A 193 10.08 -2.37 -14.44
CA GLU A 193 8.64 -2.36 -14.73
C GLU A 193 8.39 -2.62 -16.21
N VAL A 194 7.41 -3.45 -16.52
CA VAL A 194 7.04 -3.78 -17.91
C VAL A 194 6.31 -2.64 -18.61
N ALA A 195 5.49 -1.88 -17.88
CA ALA A 195 4.66 -0.80 -18.41
C ALA A 195 5.46 0.49 -18.60
N PRO A 196 5.58 1.05 -19.82
CA PRO A 196 6.33 2.28 -20.07
C PRO A 196 5.85 3.45 -19.21
N ARG A 197 4.54 3.65 -19.12
CA ARG A 197 3.92 4.73 -18.32
C ARG A 197 4.38 4.73 -16.85
N ARG A 198 4.55 3.54 -16.25
CA ARG A 198 5.01 3.40 -14.87
C ARG A 198 6.52 3.64 -14.75
N ARG A 199 7.31 3.26 -15.77
CA ARG A 199 8.73 3.64 -15.80
C ARG A 199 8.92 5.15 -15.87
N GLU A 200 8.15 5.84 -16.71
CA GLU A 200 8.15 7.31 -16.77
C GLU A 200 7.75 7.95 -15.43
N ALA A 201 6.75 7.37 -14.74
CA ALA A 201 6.36 7.85 -13.40
C ALA A 201 7.48 7.63 -12.36
N ALA A 202 8.25 6.55 -12.49
CA ALA A 202 9.41 6.28 -11.66
C ALA A 202 10.51 7.31 -11.86
N GLU A 203 10.86 7.62 -13.10
CA GLU A 203 11.88 8.62 -13.46
C GLU A 203 11.50 10.01 -12.96
N ARG A 204 10.23 10.43 -13.16
CA ARG A 204 9.73 11.70 -12.58
C ARG A 204 9.78 11.71 -11.05
N GLY A 205 9.63 10.55 -10.41
CA GLY A 205 9.70 10.37 -8.96
C GLY A 205 11.13 10.34 -8.39
N GLY A 206 12.17 10.57 -9.20
CA GLY A 206 13.56 10.63 -8.76
C GLY A 206 14.21 9.26 -8.52
N ILE A 207 13.74 8.21 -9.20
CA ILE A 207 14.44 6.92 -9.27
C ILE A 207 15.60 7.06 -10.26
N ASP A 208 16.80 6.58 -9.89
CA ASP A 208 18.00 6.74 -10.69
C ASP A 208 17.95 5.98 -12.04
N VAL A 209 17.24 4.83 -12.06
CA VAL A 209 17.03 4.06 -13.28
C VAL A 209 15.77 3.20 -13.21
N ALA A 210 14.92 3.28 -14.24
CA ALA A 210 13.75 2.44 -14.41
C ALA A 210 13.90 1.62 -15.70
N LEU A 211 13.97 0.29 -15.59
CA LEU A 211 14.34 -0.61 -16.68
C LEU A 211 13.15 -1.50 -17.10
N ASP A 212 13.17 -1.91 -18.35
CA ASP A 212 12.29 -2.96 -18.82
C ASP A 212 12.90 -4.32 -18.45
N PRO A 213 12.22 -5.19 -17.68
CA PRO A 213 12.76 -6.49 -17.29
C PRO A 213 12.93 -7.46 -18.49
N ARG A 214 12.34 -7.15 -19.66
CA ARG A 214 12.52 -7.91 -20.88
C ARG A 214 13.89 -7.70 -21.52
N ASP A 215 14.59 -6.60 -21.19
CA ASP A 215 16.02 -6.44 -21.53
C ASP A 215 16.86 -7.29 -20.57
N THR A 216 17.17 -8.50 -21.02
CA THR A 216 17.91 -9.49 -20.24
C THR A 216 19.27 -8.94 -19.78
N GLY A 217 19.51 -9.01 -18.47
CA GLY A 217 20.74 -8.54 -17.85
C GLY A 217 20.82 -7.03 -17.61
N ALA A 218 19.85 -6.21 -18.06
CA ALA A 218 19.87 -4.77 -17.82
C ALA A 218 19.89 -4.42 -16.33
N ALA A 219 19.06 -5.10 -15.52
CA ALA A 219 19.04 -4.92 -14.08
C ALA A 219 20.42 -5.22 -13.44
N ARG A 220 21.03 -6.34 -13.78
CA ARG A 220 22.35 -6.72 -13.29
C ARG A 220 23.40 -5.68 -13.70
N ARG A 221 23.46 -5.27 -14.96
CA ARG A 221 24.40 -4.23 -15.43
C ARG A 221 24.22 -2.90 -14.70
N ALA A 222 22.99 -2.50 -14.40
CA ALA A 222 22.70 -1.26 -13.67
C ALA A 222 23.16 -1.35 -12.20
N VAL A 223 22.83 -2.46 -11.54
CA VAL A 223 23.28 -2.73 -10.17
C VAL A 223 24.81 -2.77 -10.09
N ASP A 224 25.48 -3.49 -10.98
CA ASP A 224 26.95 -3.58 -11.00
C ASP A 224 27.61 -2.22 -11.16
N ARG A 225 27.08 -1.36 -12.02
CA ARG A 225 27.59 0.02 -12.16
C ARG A 225 27.40 0.84 -10.89
N ALA A 226 26.24 0.74 -10.25
CA ALA A 226 25.91 1.53 -9.05
C ALA A 226 26.66 1.06 -7.80
N THR A 227 27.06 -0.22 -7.76
CA THR A 227 27.60 -0.87 -6.55
C THR A 227 29.01 -1.42 -6.75
N ALA A 228 29.71 -1.05 -7.82
CA ALA A 228 31.02 -1.61 -8.19
C ALA A 228 31.04 -3.16 -8.22
N GLY A 229 29.94 -3.78 -8.65
CA GLY A 229 29.79 -5.23 -8.74
C GLY A 229 29.43 -5.95 -7.42
N HIS A 230 29.25 -5.22 -6.31
CA HIS A 230 28.94 -5.84 -5.02
C HIS A 230 27.50 -6.31 -4.88
N GLY A 231 26.56 -5.74 -5.64
CA GLY A 231 25.11 -5.93 -5.48
C GLY A 231 24.49 -4.91 -4.53
N VAL A 232 23.15 -4.84 -4.49
CA VAL A 232 22.41 -3.87 -3.66
C VAL A 232 22.24 -4.35 -2.22
N ASP A 233 22.06 -3.40 -1.29
CA ASP A 233 21.74 -3.70 0.11
C ASP A 233 20.37 -4.36 0.25
N LEU A 234 19.40 -3.86 -0.53
CA LEU A 234 18.02 -4.27 -0.46
C LEU A 234 17.43 -4.46 -1.87
N ALA A 235 16.94 -5.65 -2.16
CA ALA A 235 16.08 -5.92 -3.31
C ALA A 235 14.63 -6.09 -2.84
N VAL A 236 13.71 -5.32 -3.43
CA VAL A 236 12.28 -5.33 -3.08
C VAL A 236 11.49 -6.03 -4.17
N VAL A 237 10.85 -7.14 -3.85
CA VAL A 237 9.93 -7.83 -4.76
C VAL A 237 8.53 -7.24 -4.55
N ALA A 238 8.16 -6.26 -5.37
CA ALA A 238 6.89 -5.55 -5.32
C ALA A 238 5.85 -6.10 -6.31
N THR A 239 5.96 -7.37 -6.65
CA THR A 239 5.05 -8.14 -7.52
C THR A 239 4.80 -9.51 -6.91
N GLY A 240 3.62 -10.09 -7.20
CA GLY A 240 3.28 -11.43 -6.75
C GLY A 240 3.93 -12.58 -7.55
N HIS A 241 4.75 -12.29 -8.58
CA HIS A 241 5.28 -13.31 -9.46
C HIS A 241 6.50 -14.04 -8.84
N PRO A 242 6.44 -15.36 -8.55
CA PRO A 242 7.47 -16.07 -7.78
C PRO A 242 8.86 -16.04 -8.43
N ALA A 243 8.96 -16.10 -9.78
CA ALA A 243 10.24 -16.09 -10.48
C ALA A 243 11.07 -14.81 -10.23
N VAL A 244 10.42 -13.72 -9.87
CA VAL A 244 11.09 -12.43 -9.58
C VAL A 244 11.91 -12.52 -8.28
N VAL A 245 11.52 -13.38 -7.34
CA VAL A 245 12.28 -13.58 -6.09
C VAL A 245 13.68 -14.14 -6.37
N ARG A 246 13.81 -15.08 -7.30
CA ARG A 246 15.10 -15.60 -7.74
C ARG A 246 15.98 -14.49 -8.29
N SER A 247 15.46 -13.68 -9.23
CA SER A 247 16.20 -12.54 -9.76
C SER A 247 16.64 -11.56 -8.65
N ALA A 248 15.81 -11.35 -7.63
CA ALA A 248 16.16 -10.50 -6.50
C ALA A 248 17.34 -11.05 -5.70
N THR A 249 17.41 -12.39 -5.48
CA THR A 249 18.55 -13.01 -4.77
C THR A 249 19.87 -12.90 -5.53
N GLU A 250 19.81 -12.76 -6.85
CA GLU A 250 21.00 -12.58 -7.69
C GLU A 250 21.51 -11.13 -7.71
N LEU A 251 20.68 -10.15 -7.33
CA LEU A 251 21.00 -8.72 -7.36
C LEU A 251 21.54 -8.20 -6.03
N VAL A 252 21.23 -8.87 -4.90
CA VAL A 252 21.68 -8.42 -3.57
C VAL A 252 23.13 -8.77 -3.31
N ARG A 253 23.81 -7.92 -2.53
CA ARG A 253 25.17 -8.19 -2.05
C ARG A 253 25.20 -9.31 -1.01
N ARG A 254 26.40 -9.77 -0.67
CA ARG A 254 26.60 -10.63 0.49
C ARG A 254 26.12 -9.92 1.77
N GLY A 255 25.35 -10.62 2.59
CA GLY A 255 24.68 -10.08 3.76
C GLY A 255 23.50 -9.16 3.45
N GLY A 256 23.11 -9.02 2.18
CA GLY A 256 21.98 -8.20 1.74
C GLY A 256 20.61 -8.83 2.06
N THR A 257 19.55 -8.10 1.74
CA THR A 257 18.16 -8.50 2.05
C THR A 257 17.30 -8.49 0.81
N VAL A 258 16.48 -9.52 0.64
CA VAL A 258 15.34 -9.56 -0.27
C VAL A 258 14.06 -9.36 0.53
N ASN A 259 13.32 -8.31 0.27
CA ASN A 259 12.01 -8.06 0.87
C ASN A 259 10.90 -8.63 -0.03
N LEU A 260 10.12 -9.57 0.48
CA LEU A 260 8.90 -10.04 -0.18
C LEU A 260 7.74 -9.12 0.21
N PHE A 261 7.45 -8.15 -0.65
CA PHE A 261 6.46 -7.11 -0.41
C PHE A 261 5.17 -7.33 -1.21
N GLY A 262 5.27 -7.77 -2.47
CA GLY A 262 4.10 -8.10 -3.28
C GLY A 262 3.44 -9.40 -2.82
N LEU A 263 2.10 -9.42 -2.78
CA LEU A 263 1.33 -10.61 -2.41
C LEU A 263 1.43 -11.68 -3.50
N PRO A 264 2.01 -12.87 -3.23
CA PRO A 264 2.03 -13.98 -4.18
C PRO A 264 0.68 -14.71 -4.22
N GLU A 265 0.40 -15.37 -5.35
CA GLU A 265 -0.76 -16.26 -5.45
C GLU A 265 -0.66 -17.44 -4.47
N SER A 266 -1.82 -17.89 -3.98
CA SER A 266 -1.88 -19.06 -3.09
C SER A 266 -1.29 -20.29 -3.76
N GLY A 267 -0.43 -21.02 -3.04
CA GLY A 267 0.26 -22.20 -3.56
C GLY A 267 1.56 -21.90 -4.30
N SER A 268 1.93 -20.64 -4.49
CA SER A 268 3.25 -20.26 -5.02
C SER A 268 4.37 -20.84 -4.18
N ARG A 269 5.44 -21.29 -4.84
CA ARG A 269 6.62 -21.86 -4.19
C ARG A 269 7.85 -21.03 -4.53
N LEU A 270 8.77 -20.97 -3.58
CA LEU A 270 10.06 -20.30 -3.74
C LEU A 270 11.07 -21.27 -4.33
N ASP A 271 11.59 -20.96 -5.52
CA ASP A 271 12.69 -21.68 -6.17
C ASP A 271 13.96 -20.83 -6.09
N VAL A 272 14.78 -21.13 -5.07
CA VAL A 272 16.06 -20.44 -4.83
C VAL A 272 17.13 -21.46 -4.49
N ASP A 273 18.37 -21.17 -4.89
CA ASP A 273 19.54 -21.98 -4.52
C ASP A 273 19.89 -21.74 -3.03
N LEU A 274 19.65 -22.76 -2.21
CA LEU A 274 19.92 -22.69 -0.78
C LEU A 274 21.42 -22.52 -0.45
N GLN A 275 22.32 -23.05 -1.29
CA GLN A 275 23.76 -22.89 -1.12
C GLN A 275 24.14 -21.41 -1.34
N VAL A 276 23.56 -20.76 -2.35
CA VAL A 276 23.76 -19.33 -2.60
C VAL A 276 23.28 -18.50 -1.42
N LEU A 277 22.08 -18.77 -0.89
CA LEU A 277 21.57 -18.06 0.28
C LEU A 277 22.48 -18.23 1.48
N TYR A 278 22.92 -19.46 1.76
CA TYR A 278 23.74 -19.80 2.91
C TYR A 278 25.14 -19.15 2.84
N LEU A 279 25.85 -19.35 1.72
CA LEU A 279 27.23 -18.85 1.56
C LEU A 279 27.32 -17.33 1.46
N ASN A 280 26.26 -16.67 1.00
CA ASN A 280 26.21 -15.21 0.89
C ASN A 280 25.46 -14.55 2.04
N GLY A 281 24.90 -15.30 2.99
CA GLY A 281 24.18 -14.74 4.14
C GLY A 281 22.98 -13.88 3.73
N ILE A 282 22.28 -14.22 2.63
CA ILE A 282 21.15 -13.45 2.11
C ILE A 282 19.93 -13.70 3.00
N ARG A 283 19.29 -12.62 3.43
CA ARG A 283 18.03 -12.67 4.17
C ARG A 283 16.84 -12.53 3.21
N ILE A 284 15.81 -13.35 3.39
CA ILE A 284 14.51 -13.20 2.71
C ILE A 284 13.48 -12.86 3.77
N VAL A 285 12.90 -11.66 3.69
CA VAL A 285 12.01 -11.11 4.72
C VAL A 285 10.64 -10.82 4.11
N PRO A 286 9.61 -11.60 4.42
CA PRO A 286 8.24 -11.27 4.06
C PRO A 286 7.70 -10.14 4.96
N THR A 287 6.87 -9.28 4.38
CA THR A 287 6.21 -8.19 5.09
C THR A 287 4.74 -8.11 4.73
N TYR A 288 3.90 -7.72 5.68
CA TYR A 288 2.46 -7.70 5.50
C TYR A 288 1.84 -6.51 6.22
N ALA A 289 1.03 -5.74 5.49
CA ALA A 289 0.18 -4.65 5.98
C ALA A 289 0.95 -3.52 6.72
N THR A 290 0.23 -2.69 7.45
CA THR A 290 0.75 -1.53 8.19
C THR A 290 -0.03 -1.31 9.48
N THR A 291 0.42 -0.35 10.30
CA THR A 291 -0.29 0.08 11.51
C THR A 291 -0.31 1.61 11.61
N GLU A 292 -1.07 2.14 12.58
CA GLU A 292 -1.31 3.56 12.74
C GLU A 292 -0.02 4.40 12.91
N PRO A 293 1.02 3.93 13.64
CA PRO A 293 2.29 4.65 13.76
C PRO A 293 2.98 4.93 12.43
N GLU A 294 3.06 3.93 11.53
CA GLU A 294 3.68 4.09 10.22
C GLU A 294 2.87 5.01 9.31
N ILE A 295 1.54 4.88 9.34
CA ILE A 295 0.64 5.78 8.60
C ILE A 295 0.82 7.22 9.08
N ALA A 296 0.87 7.44 10.40
CA ALA A 296 1.11 8.77 10.97
C ALA A 296 2.48 9.33 10.61
N GLU A 297 3.52 8.49 10.51
CA GLU A 297 4.83 8.92 10.04
C GLU A 297 4.81 9.31 8.57
N VAL A 298 4.20 8.51 7.70
CA VAL A 298 4.02 8.86 6.27
C VAL A 298 3.26 10.18 6.14
N HIS A 299 2.16 10.35 6.89
CA HIS A 299 1.40 11.60 6.90
C HIS A 299 2.27 12.81 7.28
N ARG A 300 3.10 12.70 8.33
CA ARG A 300 4.03 13.79 8.70
C ARG A 300 5.03 14.12 7.60
N ARG A 301 5.56 13.10 6.88
CA ARG A 301 6.48 13.31 5.76
C ARG A 301 5.81 13.99 4.57
N VAL A 302 4.55 13.62 4.28
CA VAL A 302 3.75 14.30 3.25
C VAL A 302 3.45 15.74 3.66
N ALA A 303 3.00 15.96 4.88
CA ALA A 303 2.67 17.29 5.40
C ALA A 303 3.88 18.23 5.47
N SER A 304 5.08 17.71 5.73
CA SER A 304 6.33 18.48 5.70
C SER A 304 6.89 18.72 4.30
N GLY A 305 6.32 18.10 3.26
CA GLY A 305 6.81 18.18 1.88
C GLY A 305 8.06 17.31 1.61
N THR A 306 8.49 16.46 2.55
CA THR A 306 9.63 15.55 2.36
C THR A 306 9.27 14.29 1.57
N LEU A 307 7.99 14.04 1.36
CA LEU A 307 7.46 12.94 0.57
C LEU A 307 6.30 13.42 -0.30
N ALA A 308 6.43 13.34 -1.61
CA ALA A 308 5.38 13.67 -2.57
C ALA A 308 4.69 12.38 -3.05
N LEU A 309 3.35 12.34 -3.02
CA LEU A 309 2.57 11.16 -3.38
C LEU A 309 1.49 11.44 -4.44
N SER A 310 0.90 12.64 -4.46
CA SER A 310 -0.32 12.96 -5.23
C SER A 310 -0.16 12.74 -6.74
N ASP A 311 1.03 12.95 -7.30
CA ASP A 311 1.32 12.78 -8.72
C ASP A 311 1.31 11.31 -9.19
N LEU A 312 1.24 10.36 -8.27
CA LEU A 312 1.03 8.94 -8.58
C LEU A 312 -0.43 8.63 -8.94
N VAL A 313 -1.39 9.47 -8.52
CA VAL A 313 -2.80 9.29 -8.90
C VAL A 313 -2.98 9.72 -10.35
N SER A 314 -3.20 8.74 -11.22
CA SER A 314 -3.35 8.94 -12.66
C SER A 314 -4.80 9.10 -13.11
N HIS A 315 -5.75 8.55 -12.35
CA HIS A 315 -7.18 8.57 -12.67
C HIS A 315 -8.02 8.74 -11.41
N ARG A 316 -9.03 9.60 -11.51
CA ARG A 316 -10.09 9.80 -10.52
C ARG A 316 -11.41 9.42 -11.16
N ILE A 317 -12.04 8.37 -10.68
CA ILE A 317 -13.25 7.79 -11.26
C ILE A 317 -14.38 7.91 -10.23
N PRO A 318 -15.50 8.53 -10.55
CA PRO A 318 -16.64 8.61 -9.65
C PRO A 318 -17.14 7.22 -9.20
N LEU A 319 -17.65 7.12 -7.97
CA LEU A 319 -18.14 5.87 -7.39
C LEU A 319 -19.20 5.17 -8.26
N ASP A 320 -20.02 5.93 -8.95
CA ASP A 320 -21.04 5.39 -9.88
C ASP A 320 -20.43 4.66 -11.11
N ARG A 321 -19.13 4.83 -11.34
CA ARG A 321 -18.35 4.16 -12.39
C ARG A 321 -17.31 3.20 -11.82
N ILE A 322 -17.56 2.60 -10.65
CA ILE A 322 -16.59 1.75 -9.94
C ILE A 322 -16.04 0.59 -10.79
N ALA A 323 -16.87 -0.02 -11.62
CA ALA A 323 -16.43 -1.10 -12.52
C ALA A 323 -15.33 -0.63 -13.50
N GLU A 324 -15.41 0.63 -13.97
CA GLU A 324 -14.37 1.24 -14.79
C GLU A 324 -13.08 1.49 -13.99
N ALA A 325 -13.20 1.92 -12.73
CA ALA A 325 -12.03 2.10 -11.86
C ALA A 325 -11.25 0.79 -11.69
N PHE A 326 -11.94 -0.32 -11.47
CA PHE A 326 -11.32 -1.65 -11.38
C PHE A 326 -10.70 -2.09 -12.69
N ARG A 327 -11.39 -1.85 -13.82
CA ARG A 327 -10.85 -2.14 -15.16
C ARG A 327 -9.54 -1.38 -15.43
N LEU A 328 -9.52 -0.08 -15.14
CA LEU A 328 -8.33 0.76 -15.33
C LEU A 328 -7.19 0.39 -14.39
N ALA A 329 -7.48 0.13 -13.12
CA ALA A 329 -6.48 -0.29 -12.15
C ALA A 329 -5.80 -1.61 -12.54
N GLY A 330 -6.53 -2.51 -13.21
CA GLY A 330 -6.00 -3.75 -13.76
C GLY A 330 -5.16 -3.60 -15.04
N ARG A 331 -5.01 -2.38 -15.59
CA ARG A 331 -4.29 -2.10 -16.84
C ARG A 331 -3.05 -1.23 -16.61
N PRO A 332 -1.88 -1.84 -16.40
CA PRO A 332 -0.65 -1.12 -16.07
C PRO A 332 -0.18 -0.12 -17.16
N ASP A 333 -0.49 -0.39 -18.42
CA ASP A 333 -0.15 0.50 -19.53
C ASP A 333 -1.03 1.75 -19.57
N GLU A 334 -2.25 1.70 -18.99
CA GLU A 334 -3.20 2.81 -18.97
C GLU A 334 -3.13 3.61 -17.65
N SER A 335 -2.71 2.99 -16.53
CA SER A 335 -2.79 3.62 -15.20
C SER A 335 -1.53 3.41 -14.34
N VAL A 336 -1.28 4.38 -13.45
CA VAL A 336 -0.38 4.22 -12.32
C VAL A 336 -1.21 3.89 -11.07
N LYS A 337 -1.87 4.86 -10.47
CA LYS A 337 -2.84 4.65 -9.38
C LYS A 337 -4.21 5.19 -9.79
N VAL A 338 -5.25 4.43 -9.50
CA VAL A 338 -6.65 4.82 -9.70
C VAL A 338 -7.27 5.04 -8.33
N VAL A 339 -8.01 6.14 -8.17
CA VAL A 339 -8.84 6.42 -7.01
C VAL A 339 -10.31 6.50 -7.42
N VAL A 340 -11.19 6.04 -6.55
CA VAL A 340 -12.64 6.22 -6.67
C VAL A 340 -13.03 7.44 -5.86
N THR A 341 -13.73 8.41 -6.50
CA THR A 341 -14.18 9.64 -5.85
C THR A 341 -15.61 9.51 -5.33
N GLY A 342 -15.84 10.05 -4.16
CA GLY A 342 -17.14 10.09 -3.50
C GLY A 342 -17.76 11.49 -3.50
N PRO A 343 -18.88 11.69 -2.78
CA PRO A 343 -19.63 12.94 -2.77
C PRO A 343 -18.92 14.11 -2.05
N SER A 344 -17.84 13.84 -1.29
CA SER A 344 -17.07 14.85 -0.54
C SER A 344 -15.73 15.22 -1.20
N ALA A 345 -15.49 14.75 -2.44
CA ALA A 345 -14.26 15.03 -3.19
C ALA A 345 -14.12 16.51 -3.58
#